data_993896f684857ea46c863754d46c89f1
#
_entry.id   993896f684857ea46c863754d46c89f1
#
_cell.length_a   1.000
_cell.length_b   1.000
_cell.length_c   1.000
_cell.angle_alpha   90.00
_cell.angle_beta   90.00
_cell.angle_gamma   90.00
#
_symmetry.space_group_name_H-M   'P 1'
#
loop_
_entity.id
_entity.type
_entity.pdbx_description
1 polymer ?
#
loop_
_entity_poly.entity_id
_entity_poly.type
_entity_poly.pdbx_seq_one_letter_code
_entity_poly.pdbx_strand_id
1 'polypeptide(L)'
;MKSVRTAAMLLAGLALTATPVLTACSQSTGGSSSSSSAASDSSSASDKTDTKDSKKDAKADKTDKAGDKASASSTSSSQSDASAKPIPADSQEVSGTSVSLTFAVPKDWQDLKNLDSAEKEKVAQSMGIDAARLDQQNVAFDIVYRAKEAGATGFYNNVNMASQTLPLNSTPPENEVTSLLTRQSATLTEYSTKQTATGEAAVAAYTLEVAGNKAYGTLIMVPTSKSSGGPSDYASIYVSAGSAEEAKQISNTILDTIH
;
A
#
# COMPACT_ATOMS: atom_id res chain seq x y z
N MET A 1 23.16 -31.62 20.44
CA MET A 1 22.07 -30.65 20.79
C MET A 1 21.99 -29.64 19.66
N LYS A 2 21.00 -29.80 18.76
CA LYS A 2 20.78 -28.87 17.65
C LYS A 2 19.95 -27.68 18.18
N SER A 3 20.55 -26.50 18.21
CA SER A 3 19.88 -25.26 18.57
C SER A 3 18.80 -24.97 17.52
N VAL A 4 17.54 -25.13 17.91
CA VAL A 4 16.39 -24.69 17.12
C VAL A 4 16.36 -23.17 17.23
N ARG A 5 16.86 -22.49 16.20
CA ARG A 5 16.67 -21.05 16.06
C ARG A 5 15.21 -20.83 15.71
N THR A 6 14.42 -20.46 16.70
CA THR A 6 13.05 -19.99 16.51
C THR A 6 13.13 -18.69 15.71
N ALA A 7 12.88 -18.79 14.41
CA ALA A 7 12.72 -17.60 13.57
C ALA A 7 11.38 -16.96 13.96
N ALA A 8 11.42 -15.90 14.74
CA ALA A 8 10.29 -15.05 15.03
C ALA A 8 9.89 -14.37 13.72
N MET A 9 8.94 -14.96 13.01
CA MET A 9 8.35 -14.34 11.80
C MET A 9 7.23 -13.43 12.24
N LEU A 10 7.60 -12.16 12.41
CA LEU A 10 6.63 -11.08 12.44
C LEU A 10 5.81 -11.18 11.13
N LEU A 11 4.47 -11.19 11.26
CA LEU A 11 3.64 -10.67 10.19
C LEU A 11 4.29 -9.35 9.79
N ALA A 12 4.65 -9.19 8.53
CA ALA A 12 4.94 -7.90 7.96
C ALA A 12 3.62 -7.09 7.99
N GLY A 13 3.12 -6.91 9.19
CA GLY A 13 1.99 -6.09 9.55
C GLY A 13 2.51 -4.68 9.47
N LEU A 14 2.21 -4.09 8.36
CA LEU A 14 2.29 -2.68 8.10
C LEU A 14 1.69 -1.95 9.29
N ALA A 15 2.54 -1.40 10.13
CA ALA A 15 2.11 -0.36 11.06
C ALA A 15 1.67 0.82 10.20
N LEU A 16 0.41 0.80 9.79
CA LEU A 16 -0.32 2.01 9.39
C LEU A 16 -0.34 2.89 10.64
N THR A 17 0.72 3.66 10.84
CA THR A 17 0.67 4.80 11.74
C THR A 17 -0.25 5.81 11.07
N ALA A 18 -1.55 5.65 11.28
CA ALA A 18 -2.49 6.75 11.15
C ALA A 18 -2.07 7.77 12.19
N THR A 19 -1.22 8.70 11.81
CA THR A 19 -1.00 9.91 12.58
C THR A 19 -2.30 10.69 12.51
N PRO A 20 -3.06 10.83 13.62
CA PRO A 20 -4.14 11.80 13.64
C PRO A 20 -3.49 13.16 13.47
N VAL A 21 -3.79 13.86 12.39
CA VAL A 21 -3.52 15.29 12.26
C VAL A 21 -4.42 15.96 13.30
N LEU A 22 -3.89 16.18 14.49
CA LEU A 22 -4.48 17.05 15.49
C LEU A 22 -4.40 18.46 14.93
N THR A 23 -5.46 18.89 14.28
CA THR A 23 -5.74 20.29 14.02
C THR A 23 -6.02 20.93 15.37
N ALA A 24 -4.99 21.50 15.99
CA ALA A 24 -5.11 22.33 17.17
C ALA A 24 -5.81 23.62 16.78
N CYS A 25 -7.14 23.67 16.97
CA CYS A 25 -7.87 24.93 17.06
C CYS A 25 -7.45 25.61 18.35
N SER A 26 -6.59 26.62 18.25
CA SER A 26 -6.33 27.60 19.29
C SER A 26 -7.61 28.39 19.58
N GLN A 27 -8.31 28.09 20.67
CA GLN A 27 -9.24 29.03 21.29
C GLN A 27 -8.50 29.75 22.41
N SER A 28 -8.26 31.03 22.17
CA SER A 28 -7.78 31.97 23.16
C SER A 28 -8.91 32.31 24.12
N THR A 29 -8.74 32.04 25.42
CA THR A 29 -9.43 32.80 26.51
C THR A 29 -8.39 33.15 27.55
N GLY A 30 -8.40 34.44 27.89
CA GLY A 30 -7.41 35.15 28.67
C GLY A 30 -7.36 34.78 30.15
N GLY A 31 -6.28 35.19 30.78
CA GLY A 31 -6.06 35.15 32.24
C GLY A 31 -4.61 35.49 32.58
N SER A 32 -4.45 36.69 33.12
CA SER A 32 -3.23 37.35 33.58
C SER A 32 -2.38 36.55 34.59
N SER A 33 -1.09 36.63 34.53
CA SER A 33 -0.18 37.38 35.45
C SER A 33 1.25 36.87 35.43
N SER A 34 2.12 37.84 35.21
CA SER A 34 3.36 38.29 35.91
C SER A 34 4.64 37.45 35.83
N SER A 35 5.63 38.16 35.29
CA SER A 35 7.04 38.36 35.71
C SER A 35 8.00 37.20 35.42
N SER A 36 9.19 37.38 34.89
CA SER A 36 10.16 38.50 34.78
C SER A 36 11.37 38.03 33.94
N SER A 37 11.90 38.98 33.17
CA SER A 37 13.34 39.24 32.92
C SER A 37 14.27 38.15 32.42
N ALA A 38 14.89 38.26 31.26
CA ALA A 38 16.08 39.07 31.02
C ALA A 38 16.51 39.03 29.56
N ALA A 39 16.99 40.15 29.12
CA ALA A 39 17.51 40.57 27.82
C ALA A 39 18.86 39.94 27.43
N SER A 40 19.14 39.91 26.16
CA SER A 40 20.37 40.28 25.44
C SER A 40 20.14 40.01 23.95
N ASP A 41 19.91 40.97 23.10
CA ASP A 41 20.70 42.02 22.46
C ASP A 41 21.92 41.52 21.68
N SER A 42 21.87 41.69 20.38
CA SER A 42 22.90 42.12 19.42
C SER A 42 22.47 41.72 18.00
N SER A 43 21.92 42.61 17.22
CA SER A 43 22.52 43.64 16.32
C SER A 43 23.41 43.11 15.21
N SER A 44 22.98 43.49 14.02
CA SER A 44 23.64 44.18 12.90
C SER A 44 23.67 43.39 11.61
N ALA A 45 23.01 43.90 10.64
CA ALA A 45 23.26 44.91 9.62
C ALA A 45 23.60 44.28 8.25
N SER A 46 22.74 44.62 7.33
CA SER A 46 22.96 45.20 5.99
C SER A 46 24.09 44.66 5.10
N ASP A 47 23.76 44.22 3.91
CA ASP A 47 24.19 45.00 2.75
C ASP A 47 23.35 44.71 1.47
N LYS A 48 23.02 45.78 0.79
CA LYS A 48 22.41 45.89 -0.54
C LYS A 48 23.52 45.88 -1.57
N THR A 49 23.32 45.25 -2.72
CA THR A 49 23.83 45.80 -3.97
C THR A 49 22.95 45.42 -5.14
N ASP A 50 22.55 46.47 -5.78
CA ASP A 50 21.83 46.65 -7.05
C ASP A 50 22.66 46.27 -8.29
N THR A 51 21.92 46.21 -9.40
CA THR A 51 22.30 46.53 -10.81
C THR A 51 22.72 45.33 -11.67
N LYS A 52 22.21 45.06 -12.87
CA LYS A 52 21.78 45.93 -13.96
C LYS A 52 21.32 45.10 -15.16
N ASP A 53 20.28 45.57 -15.79
CA ASP A 53 19.85 45.46 -17.17
C ASP A 53 20.85 44.98 -18.23
N SER A 54 20.37 44.15 -19.15
CA SER A 54 20.68 44.26 -20.57
C SER A 54 19.65 43.52 -21.45
N LYS A 55 18.83 44.32 -22.10
CA LYS A 55 18.09 44.02 -23.35
C LYS A 55 19.08 43.75 -24.50
N LYS A 56 18.75 42.78 -25.35
CA LYS A 56 18.91 42.98 -26.80
C LYS A 56 18.06 42.01 -27.63
N ASP A 57 17.39 42.64 -28.55
CA ASP A 57 16.45 42.21 -29.57
C ASP A 57 17.02 41.37 -30.71
N ALA A 58 16.05 40.76 -31.44
CA ALA A 58 15.95 40.50 -32.88
C ALA A 58 16.50 39.14 -33.36
N LYS A 59 15.80 38.34 -34.14
CA LYS A 59 15.11 38.62 -35.40
C LYS A 59 14.45 37.31 -35.90
N ALA A 60 13.31 37.48 -36.52
CA ALA A 60 12.53 36.48 -37.23
C ALA A 60 13.29 35.80 -38.37
N ASP A 61 13.01 34.52 -38.61
CA ASP A 61 12.91 34.00 -39.95
C ASP A 61 11.80 32.96 -40.09
N LYS A 62 10.96 33.21 -41.10
CA LYS A 62 9.87 32.39 -41.57
C LYS A 62 10.42 31.38 -42.57
N THR A 63 10.05 30.11 -42.41
CA THR A 63 9.92 29.24 -43.59
C THR A 63 8.75 28.27 -43.38
N ASP A 64 7.72 28.52 -44.16
CA ASP A 64 6.64 27.59 -44.46
C ASP A 64 7.18 26.30 -45.09
N LYS A 65 6.71 25.15 -44.62
CA LYS A 65 6.40 24.06 -45.56
C LYS A 65 5.38 23.08 -44.99
N ALA A 66 4.39 22.90 -45.80
CA ALA A 66 3.20 22.09 -45.63
C ALA A 66 3.44 20.62 -45.39
N GLY A 67 2.48 20.02 -44.68
CA GLY A 67 1.91 18.72 -45.01
C GLY A 67 2.54 17.54 -44.35
N ASP A 68 1.95 17.04 -43.26
CA ASP A 68 1.42 15.67 -43.35
C ASP A 68 0.33 15.45 -42.31
N LYS A 69 -0.76 14.93 -42.80
CA LYS A 69 -1.97 14.66 -42.09
C LYS A 69 -1.82 13.27 -41.42
N ALA A 70 -1.19 13.22 -40.24
CA ALA A 70 -1.20 12.04 -39.44
C ALA A 70 -2.59 11.90 -38.81
N SER A 71 -3.35 10.99 -39.38
CA SER A 71 -4.61 10.45 -38.84
C SER A 71 -4.36 9.95 -37.44
N ALA A 72 -4.83 10.68 -36.44
CA ALA A 72 -4.92 10.15 -35.07
C ALA A 72 -5.94 8.99 -35.12
N SER A 73 -5.42 7.78 -35.21
CA SER A 73 -6.17 6.57 -34.86
C SER A 73 -6.53 6.69 -33.39
N SER A 74 -7.75 7.14 -33.11
CA SER A 74 -8.37 6.94 -31.82
C SER A 74 -8.50 5.42 -31.64
N THR A 75 -7.51 4.84 -30.98
CA THR A 75 -7.65 3.49 -30.42
C THR A 75 -8.72 3.58 -29.33
N SER A 76 -9.94 3.29 -29.73
CA SER A 76 -11.03 2.99 -28.85
C SER A 76 -10.53 1.80 -28.00
N SER A 77 -10.08 2.06 -26.77
CA SER A 77 -9.84 1.01 -25.79
C SER A 77 -11.19 0.36 -25.55
N SER A 78 -11.40 -0.78 -26.20
CA SER A 78 -12.44 -1.73 -25.83
C SER A 78 -12.17 -2.08 -24.36
N GLN A 79 -12.95 -1.50 -23.48
CA GLN A 79 -13.03 -1.92 -22.09
C GLN A 79 -13.56 -3.36 -22.16
N SER A 80 -12.66 -4.33 -22.15
CA SER A 80 -13.01 -5.72 -21.96
C SER A 80 -13.54 -5.80 -20.54
N ASP A 81 -14.83 -6.02 -20.37
CA ASP A 81 -15.41 -6.34 -19.07
C ASP A 81 -14.74 -7.65 -18.61
N ALA A 82 -13.69 -7.52 -17.81
CA ALA A 82 -13.02 -8.68 -17.22
C ALA A 82 -14.00 -9.27 -16.20
N SER A 83 -14.53 -10.46 -16.50
CA SER A 83 -15.33 -11.22 -15.53
C SER A 83 -14.39 -11.96 -14.58
N ALA A 84 -14.76 -12.05 -13.30
CA ALA A 84 -14.06 -12.89 -12.35
C ALA A 84 -14.08 -14.35 -12.81
N LYS A 85 -12.95 -15.04 -12.64
CA LYS A 85 -12.87 -16.48 -12.87
C LYS A 85 -13.52 -17.25 -11.73
N PRO A 86 -14.01 -18.46 -11.96
CA PRO A 86 -14.50 -19.34 -10.89
C PRO A 86 -13.40 -19.58 -9.83
N ILE A 87 -13.83 -19.70 -8.59
CA ILE A 87 -12.93 -20.04 -7.47
C ILE A 87 -12.29 -21.41 -7.74
N PRO A 88 -10.96 -21.54 -7.72
CA PRO A 88 -10.27 -22.83 -7.87
C PRO A 88 -10.69 -23.83 -6.79
N ALA A 89 -10.69 -25.13 -7.12
CA ALA A 89 -11.14 -26.18 -6.21
C ALA A 89 -10.28 -26.32 -4.92
N ASP A 90 -9.01 -25.91 -4.99
CA ASP A 90 -8.04 -25.86 -3.89
C ASP A 90 -8.04 -24.54 -3.12
N SER A 91 -8.98 -23.65 -3.44
CA SER A 91 -9.14 -22.35 -2.85
C SER A 91 -10.48 -22.21 -2.12
N GLN A 92 -10.57 -21.24 -1.23
CA GLN A 92 -11.77 -20.79 -0.54
C GLN A 92 -12.03 -19.32 -0.87
N GLU A 93 -13.31 -18.97 -0.92
CA GLU A 93 -13.74 -17.60 -1.09
C GLU A 93 -13.65 -16.83 0.23
N VAL A 94 -13.16 -15.60 0.17
CA VAL A 94 -13.09 -14.69 1.31
C VAL A 94 -13.64 -13.34 0.91
N SER A 95 -14.42 -12.73 1.82
CA SER A 95 -15.08 -11.43 1.57
C SER A 95 -14.69 -10.44 2.65
N GLY A 96 -14.37 -9.23 2.22
CA GLY A 96 -14.18 -8.10 3.12
C GLY A 96 -15.52 -7.60 3.67
N THR A 97 -15.50 -7.13 4.89
CA THR A 97 -16.68 -6.52 5.54
C THR A 97 -16.70 -5.00 5.41
N SER A 98 -15.54 -4.36 5.42
CA SER A 98 -15.39 -2.90 5.27
C SER A 98 -15.40 -2.46 3.82
N VAL A 99 -14.93 -3.32 2.93
CA VAL A 99 -14.96 -3.14 1.47
C VAL A 99 -15.67 -4.33 0.87
N SER A 100 -16.72 -4.07 0.07
CA SER A 100 -17.44 -5.13 -0.66
C SER A 100 -16.54 -5.68 -1.76
N LEU A 101 -15.60 -6.51 -1.39
CA LEU A 101 -14.65 -7.16 -2.28
C LEU A 101 -14.50 -8.63 -1.87
N THR A 102 -14.59 -9.50 -2.84
CA THR A 102 -14.49 -10.95 -2.68
C THR A 102 -13.38 -11.48 -3.57
N PHE A 103 -12.60 -12.45 -3.07
CA PHE A 103 -11.54 -13.12 -3.84
C PHE A 103 -11.20 -14.49 -3.24
N ALA A 104 -10.35 -15.25 -3.92
CA ALA A 104 -9.92 -16.57 -3.47
C ALA A 104 -8.57 -16.55 -2.74
N VAL A 105 -8.49 -17.34 -1.66
CA VAL A 105 -7.23 -17.69 -0.99
C VAL A 105 -7.10 -19.21 -0.90
N PRO A 106 -5.90 -19.80 -0.72
CA PRO A 106 -5.75 -21.25 -0.54
C PRO A 106 -6.63 -21.80 0.58
N LYS A 107 -7.25 -22.95 0.35
CA LYS A 107 -8.26 -23.53 1.23
C LYS A 107 -7.73 -24.01 2.58
N ASP A 108 -6.45 -24.34 2.65
CA ASP A 108 -5.74 -24.78 3.86
C ASP A 108 -5.29 -23.62 4.74
N TRP A 109 -5.50 -22.36 4.30
CA TRP A 109 -5.16 -21.20 5.09
C TRP A 109 -6.18 -20.92 6.18
N GLN A 110 -5.72 -20.35 7.29
CA GLN A 110 -6.55 -20.00 8.44
C GLN A 110 -6.81 -18.49 8.50
N ASP A 111 -8.02 -18.15 8.88
CA ASP A 111 -8.43 -16.78 9.17
C ASP A 111 -7.94 -16.40 10.58
N LEU A 112 -7.00 -15.46 10.65
CA LEU A 112 -6.41 -15.06 11.95
C LEU A 112 -7.35 -14.18 12.78
N LYS A 113 -8.44 -13.67 12.22
CA LYS A 113 -9.44 -12.90 12.96
C LYS A 113 -10.44 -13.78 13.70
N ASN A 114 -10.64 -15.01 13.23
CA ASN A 114 -11.64 -15.95 13.73
C ASN A 114 -11.04 -17.19 14.42
N LEU A 115 -9.80 -17.09 14.90
CA LEU A 115 -9.16 -18.15 15.67
C LEU A 115 -9.79 -18.29 17.07
N ASP A 116 -9.92 -19.52 17.56
CA ASP A 116 -10.17 -19.75 18.98
C ASP A 116 -8.95 -19.36 19.83
N SER A 117 -9.13 -19.30 21.17
CA SER A 117 -8.07 -18.83 22.07
C SER A 117 -6.82 -19.73 22.02
N ALA A 118 -6.98 -21.04 21.84
CA ALA A 118 -5.85 -21.98 21.81
C ALA A 118 -5.09 -21.90 20.48
N GLU A 119 -5.80 -21.76 19.37
CA GLU A 119 -5.22 -21.55 18.05
C GLU A 119 -4.48 -20.20 17.97
N LYS A 120 -5.11 -19.15 18.53
CA LYS A 120 -4.52 -17.81 18.60
C LYS A 120 -3.20 -17.81 19.35
N GLU A 121 -3.14 -18.50 20.48
CA GLU A 121 -1.93 -18.62 21.28
C GLU A 121 -0.81 -19.35 20.52
N LYS A 122 -1.13 -20.44 19.82
CA LYS A 122 -0.19 -21.18 18.97
C LYS A 122 0.35 -20.31 17.82
N VAL A 123 -0.54 -19.57 17.15
CA VAL A 123 -0.14 -18.66 16.07
C VAL A 123 0.76 -17.56 16.61
N ALA A 124 0.37 -16.89 17.69
CA ALA A 124 1.14 -15.85 18.33
C ALA A 124 2.55 -16.34 18.74
N GLN A 125 2.65 -17.50 19.37
CA GLN A 125 3.93 -18.14 19.71
C GLN A 125 4.78 -18.42 18.47
N SER A 126 4.18 -18.92 17.37
CA SER A 126 4.92 -19.15 16.12
C SER A 126 5.47 -17.88 15.50
N MET A 127 4.89 -16.73 15.85
CA MET A 127 5.31 -15.40 15.41
C MET A 127 6.23 -14.70 16.44
N GLY A 128 6.46 -15.29 17.61
CA GLY A 128 7.26 -14.70 18.66
C GLY A 128 6.61 -13.49 19.36
N ILE A 129 5.27 -13.43 19.34
CA ILE A 129 4.46 -12.38 19.98
C ILE A 129 3.45 -13.02 20.93
N ASP A 130 2.76 -12.22 21.72
CA ASP A 130 1.61 -12.68 22.52
C ASP A 130 0.27 -12.54 21.74
N ALA A 131 -0.77 -13.22 22.24
CA ALA A 131 -2.08 -13.24 21.60
C ALA A 131 -2.73 -11.84 21.54
N ALA A 132 -2.51 -11.00 22.56
CA ALA A 132 -3.04 -9.63 22.59
C ALA A 132 -2.42 -8.75 21.48
N ARG A 133 -1.13 -8.93 21.22
CA ARG A 133 -0.44 -8.24 20.12
C ARG A 133 -0.91 -8.73 18.75
N LEU A 134 -1.20 -10.02 18.61
CA LEU A 134 -1.80 -10.56 17.39
C LEU A 134 -3.18 -9.92 17.13
N ASP A 135 -4.03 -9.82 18.15
CA ASP A 135 -5.33 -9.17 18.05
C ASP A 135 -5.18 -7.70 17.65
N GLN A 136 -4.25 -6.97 18.26
CA GLN A 136 -3.98 -5.58 17.93
C GLN A 136 -3.53 -5.39 16.48
N GLN A 137 -2.71 -6.30 15.96
CA GLN A 137 -2.31 -6.27 14.54
C GLN A 137 -3.48 -6.57 13.61
N ASN A 138 -4.33 -7.54 13.96
CA ASN A 138 -5.45 -7.95 13.13
C ASN A 138 -6.55 -6.88 13.02
N VAL A 139 -6.68 -5.97 13.99
CA VAL A 139 -7.67 -4.87 13.95
C VAL A 139 -7.44 -3.93 12.77
N ALA A 140 -6.19 -3.76 12.32
CA ALA A 140 -5.85 -2.87 11.22
C ALA A 140 -6.32 -3.38 9.85
N PHE A 141 -6.71 -4.64 9.75
CA PHE A 141 -7.08 -5.30 8.50
C PHE A 141 -8.53 -5.79 8.52
N ASP A 142 -9.15 -5.76 7.35
CA ASP A 142 -10.47 -6.33 7.13
C ASP A 142 -10.40 -7.86 6.97
N ILE A 143 -9.40 -8.33 6.24
CA ILE A 143 -9.10 -9.75 6.03
C ILE A 143 -7.65 -10.03 6.47
N VAL A 144 -7.42 -11.14 7.18
CA VAL A 144 -6.09 -11.65 7.53
C VAL A 144 -6.08 -13.17 7.43
N TYR A 145 -5.48 -13.69 6.37
CA TYR A 145 -5.31 -15.13 6.17
C TYR A 145 -3.84 -15.52 6.15
N ARG A 146 -3.51 -16.67 6.70
CA ARG A 146 -2.15 -17.19 6.78
C ARG A 146 -2.12 -18.69 6.57
N ALA A 147 -1.09 -19.18 5.88
CA ALA A 147 -0.80 -20.61 5.78
C ALA A 147 -0.65 -21.24 7.16
N LYS A 148 -1.23 -22.43 7.39
CA LYS A 148 -1.09 -23.17 8.65
C LYS A 148 0.32 -23.67 8.86
N GLU A 149 1.04 -23.97 7.77
CA GLU A 149 2.39 -24.47 7.76
C GLU A 149 3.35 -23.49 7.08
N ALA A 150 4.60 -23.49 7.53
CA ALA A 150 5.63 -22.71 6.89
C ALA A 150 6.04 -23.36 5.57
N GLY A 151 6.26 -22.55 4.55
CA GLY A 151 6.84 -22.99 3.29
C GLY A 151 8.29 -23.47 3.43
N ALA A 152 8.91 -23.83 2.31
CA ALA A 152 10.27 -24.36 2.26
C ALA A 152 11.33 -23.43 2.86
N THR A 153 11.10 -22.11 2.81
CA THR A 153 11.97 -21.10 3.40
C THR A 153 11.77 -20.91 4.90
N GLY A 154 10.80 -21.60 5.50
CA GLY A 154 10.36 -21.36 6.87
C GLY A 154 9.43 -20.16 7.03
N PHE A 155 9.05 -19.48 5.93
CA PHE A 155 8.12 -18.37 5.94
C PHE A 155 6.68 -18.85 5.84
N TYR A 156 5.79 -18.21 6.60
CA TYR A 156 4.35 -18.49 6.53
C TYR A 156 3.71 -17.50 5.56
N ASN A 157 3.32 -17.99 4.40
CA ASN A 157 2.65 -17.17 3.40
C ASN A 157 1.35 -16.59 3.98
N ASN A 158 1.05 -15.33 3.64
CA ASN A 158 -0.15 -14.66 4.17
C ASN A 158 -0.71 -13.64 3.20
N VAL A 159 -1.98 -13.31 3.42
CA VAL A 159 -2.72 -12.25 2.73
C VAL A 159 -3.42 -11.39 3.77
N ASN A 160 -3.23 -10.08 3.64
CA ASN A 160 -3.92 -9.09 4.46
C ASN A 160 -4.62 -8.10 3.53
N MET A 161 -5.83 -7.67 3.88
CA MET A 161 -6.55 -6.62 3.15
C MET A 161 -6.96 -5.51 4.09
N ALA A 162 -6.74 -4.27 3.67
CA ALA A 162 -7.20 -3.07 4.36
C ALA A 162 -7.88 -2.12 3.39
N SER A 163 -8.85 -1.35 3.88
CA SER A 163 -9.39 -0.20 3.15
C SER A 163 -8.41 0.97 3.23
N GLN A 164 -8.21 1.66 2.13
CA GLN A 164 -7.36 2.84 2.05
C GLN A 164 -8.00 3.92 1.18
N THR A 165 -8.10 5.14 1.70
CA THR A 165 -8.56 6.30 0.93
C THR A 165 -7.34 7.07 0.41
N LEU A 166 -7.27 7.28 -0.90
CA LEU A 166 -6.22 8.08 -1.54
C LEU A 166 -6.84 9.30 -2.25
N PRO A 167 -6.12 10.42 -2.32
CA PRO A 167 -6.57 11.61 -3.04
C PRO A 167 -6.38 11.43 -4.57
N LEU A 168 -6.81 10.28 -5.08
CA LEU A 168 -6.70 9.87 -6.47
C LEU A 168 -8.10 9.50 -6.98
N ASN A 169 -8.33 9.66 -8.27
CA ASN A 169 -9.57 9.29 -8.96
C ASN A 169 -9.35 8.23 -10.05
N SER A 170 -8.18 7.62 -10.06
CA SER A 170 -7.75 6.62 -11.04
C SER A 170 -6.84 5.59 -10.36
N THR A 171 -6.51 4.51 -11.08
CA THR A 171 -5.53 3.51 -10.62
C THR A 171 -4.27 4.20 -10.07
N PRO A 172 -3.83 3.88 -8.84
CA PRO A 172 -2.68 4.50 -8.24
C PRO A 172 -1.42 4.33 -9.10
N PRO A 173 -0.73 5.41 -9.49
CA PRO A 173 0.46 5.33 -10.31
C PRO A 173 1.66 4.79 -9.51
N GLU A 174 2.69 4.33 -10.20
CA GLU A 174 3.88 3.70 -9.63
C GLU A 174 4.54 4.51 -8.51
N ASN A 175 4.64 5.83 -8.66
CA ASN A 175 5.26 6.71 -7.65
C ASN A 175 4.48 6.74 -6.33
N GLU A 176 3.15 6.70 -6.37
CA GLU A 176 2.30 6.62 -5.18
C GLU A 176 2.46 5.27 -4.49
N VAL A 177 2.42 4.18 -5.26
CA VAL A 177 2.64 2.82 -4.75
C VAL A 177 4.04 2.68 -4.16
N THR A 178 5.07 3.22 -4.82
CA THR A 178 6.45 3.26 -4.31
C THR A 178 6.51 3.99 -2.97
N SER A 179 5.82 5.13 -2.84
CA SER A 179 5.77 5.90 -1.61
C SER A 179 5.09 5.13 -0.48
N LEU A 180 4.03 4.38 -0.77
CA LEU A 180 3.36 3.50 0.18
C LEU A 180 4.30 2.39 0.67
N LEU A 181 4.95 1.70 -0.23
CA LEU A 181 5.87 0.60 0.08
C LEU A 181 7.10 1.08 0.86
N THR A 182 7.68 2.23 0.48
CA THR A 182 8.84 2.81 1.17
C THR A 182 8.54 3.14 2.64
N ARG A 183 7.34 3.65 2.95
CA ARG A 183 6.91 3.88 4.34
C ARG A 183 6.85 2.60 5.17
N GLN A 184 6.80 1.45 4.52
CA GLN A 184 6.76 0.12 5.12
C GLN A 184 8.11 -0.59 5.09
N SER A 185 9.18 0.14 4.72
CA SER A 185 10.53 -0.40 4.53
C SER A 185 10.58 -1.51 3.47
N ALA A 186 9.63 -1.51 2.54
CA ALA A 186 9.59 -2.39 1.40
C ALA A 186 10.18 -1.71 0.15
N THR A 187 10.80 -2.49 -0.72
CA THR A 187 11.38 -2.02 -1.97
C THR A 187 10.57 -2.56 -3.14
N LEU A 188 10.01 -1.65 -3.94
CA LEU A 188 9.33 -2.00 -5.19
C LEU A 188 10.31 -2.69 -6.15
N THR A 189 9.88 -3.80 -6.76
CA THR A 189 10.67 -4.54 -7.75
C THR A 189 10.03 -4.55 -9.13
N GLU A 190 8.71 -4.49 -9.21
CA GLU A 190 7.94 -4.46 -10.45
C GLU A 190 6.62 -3.75 -10.21
N TYR A 191 6.18 -2.95 -11.18
CA TYR A 191 4.87 -2.31 -11.20
C TYR A 191 4.16 -2.60 -12.52
N SER A 192 2.86 -2.90 -12.42
CA SER A 192 1.98 -3.09 -13.58
C SER A 192 0.54 -2.74 -13.19
N THR A 193 -0.35 -2.70 -14.18
CA THR A 193 -1.80 -2.66 -13.96
C THR A 193 -2.46 -3.90 -14.56
N LYS A 194 -3.57 -4.33 -13.98
CA LYS A 194 -4.34 -5.45 -14.47
C LYS A 194 -5.84 -5.16 -14.35
N GLN A 195 -6.57 -5.42 -15.43
CA GLN A 195 -8.03 -5.33 -15.41
C GLN A 195 -8.61 -6.48 -14.59
N THR A 196 -9.49 -6.15 -13.64
CA THR A 196 -10.26 -7.09 -12.82
C THR A 196 -11.75 -6.87 -13.03
N ALA A 197 -12.62 -7.73 -12.49
CA ALA A 197 -14.06 -7.57 -12.60
C ALA A 197 -14.59 -6.29 -11.92
N THR A 198 -13.87 -5.74 -10.95
CA THR A 198 -14.25 -4.51 -10.23
C THR A 198 -13.59 -3.24 -10.79
N GLY A 199 -12.63 -3.38 -11.71
CA GLY A 199 -11.93 -2.27 -12.34
C GLY A 199 -10.43 -2.55 -12.52
N GLU A 200 -9.70 -1.55 -12.98
CA GLU A 200 -8.26 -1.66 -13.14
C GLU A 200 -7.55 -1.61 -11.79
N ALA A 201 -6.78 -2.62 -11.46
CA ALA A 201 -5.97 -2.73 -10.26
C ALA A 201 -4.52 -2.32 -10.53
N ALA A 202 -3.89 -1.61 -9.58
CA ALA A 202 -2.44 -1.50 -9.53
C ALA A 202 -1.85 -2.76 -8.88
N VAL A 203 -0.79 -3.30 -9.46
CA VAL A 203 -0.11 -4.52 -9.01
C VAL A 203 1.37 -4.22 -8.86
N ALA A 204 1.88 -4.33 -7.65
CA ALA A 204 3.25 -3.97 -7.33
C ALA A 204 3.95 -5.12 -6.60
N ALA A 205 4.89 -5.77 -7.25
CA ALA A 205 5.78 -6.73 -6.58
C ALA A 205 6.83 -5.97 -5.76
N TYR A 206 7.13 -6.48 -4.56
CA TYR A 206 8.09 -5.86 -3.67
C TYR A 206 8.88 -6.88 -2.86
N THR A 207 9.96 -6.43 -2.25
CA THR A 207 10.72 -7.18 -1.26
C THR A 207 10.83 -6.39 0.03
N LEU A 208 10.93 -7.10 1.15
CA LEU A 208 11.19 -6.50 2.47
C LEU A 208 12.01 -7.46 3.32
N GLU A 209 12.73 -6.90 4.30
CA GLU A 209 13.46 -7.68 5.30
C GLU A 209 12.59 -7.89 6.53
N VAL A 210 12.37 -9.14 6.90
CA VAL A 210 11.58 -9.53 8.08
C VAL A 210 12.45 -10.39 8.99
N ALA A 211 12.80 -9.87 10.15
CA ALA A 211 13.66 -10.57 11.12
C ALA A 211 14.96 -11.13 10.51
N GLY A 212 15.58 -10.38 9.60
CA GLY A 212 16.81 -10.75 8.91
C GLY A 212 16.63 -11.74 7.76
N ASN A 213 15.40 -12.04 7.38
CA ASN A 213 15.07 -12.85 6.21
C ASN A 213 14.40 -12.00 5.14
N LYS A 214 14.72 -12.25 3.89
CA LYS A 214 14.07 -11.60 2.77
C LYS A 214 12.71 -12.24 2.52
N ALA A 215 11.65 -11.44 2.56
CA ALA A 215 10.31 -11.80 2.14
C ALA A 215 9.99 -11.14 0.80
N TYR A 216 9.10 -11.77 0.05
CA TYR A 216 8.60 -11.31 -1.25
C TYR A 216 7.11 -11.03 -1.13
N GLY A 217 6.67 -9.96 -1.73
CA GLY A 217 5.25 -9.62 -1.66
C GLY A 217 4.71 -9.04 -2.94
N THR A 218 3.38 -8.93 -2.98
CA THR A 218 2.64 -8.19 -4.00
C THR A 218 1.59 -7.35 -3.29
N LEU A 219 1.59 -6.06 -3.58
CA LEU A 219 0.50 -5.15 -3.24
C LEU A 219 -0.44 -5.05 -4.43
N ILE A 220 -1.70 -5.38 -4.22
CA ILE A 220 -2.77 -5.20 -5.20
C ILE A 220 -3.69 -4.11 -4.67
N MET A 221 -3.89 -3.04 -5.43
CA MET A 221 -4.79 -1.95 -5.06
C MET A 221 -5.95 -1.90 -6.06
N VAL A 222 -7.14 -2.21 -5.57
CA VAL A 222 -8.35 -2.29 -6.37
C VAL A 222 -9.30 -1.16 -5.98
N PRO A 223 -9.82 -0.38 -6.91
CA PRO A 223 -10.81 0.65 -6.58
C PRO A 223 -12.12 -0.01 -6.10
N THR A 224 -12.65 0.44 -4.97
CA THR A 224 -13.88 -0.10 -4.37
C THR A 224 -15.07 0.84 -4.49
N SER A 225 -14.80 2.13 -4.71
CA SER A 225 -15.83 3.12 -4.99
C SER A 225 -15.38 4.04 -6.11
N LYS A 226 -16.29 4.32 -7.05
CA LYS A 226 -16.09 5.36 -8.06
C LYS A 226 -16.60 6.67 -7.47
N SER A 227 -15.74 7.45 -6.83
CA SER A 227 -16.11 8.81 -6.49
C SER A 227 -16.04 9.68 -7.74
N SER A 228 -17.13 10.34 -8.08
CA SER A 228 -17.17 11.33 -9.15
C SER A 228 -16.43 12.60 -8.69
N GLY A 229 -15.10 12.60 -8.80
CA GLY A 229 -14.26 13.79 -8.58
C GLY A 229 -13.75 14.05 -7.17
N GLY A 230 -13.81 13.05 -6.27
CA GLY A 230 -13.22 13.10 -4.91
C GLY A 230 -12.15 12.02 -4.68
N PRO A 231 -11.62 11.91 -3.46
CA PRO A 231 -10.76 10.79 -3.09
C PRO A 231 -11.44 9.46 -3.35
N SER A 232 -10.69 8.48 -3.83
CA SER A 232 -11.22 7.13 -4.06
C SER A 232 -10.79 6.18 -2.95
N ASP A 233 -11.68 5.27 -2.60
CA ASP A 233 -11.38 4.18 -1.69
C ASP A 233 -10.86 2.98 -2.47
N TYR A 234 -9.82 2.36 -1.93
CA TYR A 234 -9.16 1.19 -2.49
C TYR A 234 -9.15 0.07 -1.46
N ALA A 235 -9.35 -1.16 -1.92
CA ALA A 235 -8.91 -2.33 -1.20
C ALA A 235 -7.42 -2.52 -1.48
N SER A 236 -6.59 -2.43 -0.46
CA SER A 236 -5.16 -2.71 -0.52
C SER A 236 -4.92 -4.12 -0.01
N ILE A 237 -4.62 -5.05 -0.91
CA ILE A 237 -4.37 -6.46 -0.62
C ILE A 237 -2.87 -6.69 -0.64
N TYR A 238 -2.32 -7.08 0.48
CA TYR A 238 -0.91 -7.40 0.66
C TYR A 238 -0.74 -8.91 0.69
N VAL A 239 -0.07 -9.44 -0.31
CA VAL A 239 0.40 -10.83 -0.32
C VAL A 239 1.83 -10.84 0.17
N SER A 240 2.19 -11.77 1.07
CA SER A 240 3.57 -11.98 1.49
C SER A 240 3.89 -13.46 1.44
N ALA A 241 5.06 -13.80 0.89
CA ALA A 241 5.50 -15.17 0.70
C ALA A 241 7.01 -15.34 0.89
N GLY A 242 7.45 -16.58 1.06
CA GLY A 242 8.85 -16.94 1.20
C GLY A 242 9.64 -16.87 -0.11
N SER A 243 8.96 -16.79 -1.25
CA SER A 243 9.57 -16.66 -2.58
C SER A 243 8.75 -15.75 -3.50
N ALA A 244 9.40 -15.18 -4.51
CA ALA A 244 8.75 -14.34 -5.52
C ALA A 244 7.70 -15.13 -6.32
N GLU A 245 7.98 -16.40 -6.60
CA GLU A 245 7.09 -17.27 -7.37
C GLU A 245 5.79 -17.56 -6.60
N GLU A 246 5.90 -17.91 -5.30
CA GLU A 246 4.72 -18.11 -4.45
C GLU A 246 3.88 -16.82 -4.32
N ALA A 247 4.54 -15.67 -4.10
CA ALA A 247 3.85 -14.38 -4.05
C ALA A 247 3.07 -14.11 -5.34
N LYS A 248 3.69 -14.35 -6.49
CA LYS A 248 3.08 -14.18 -7.82
C LYS A 248 1.92 -15.15 -8.05
N GLN A 249 2.06 -16.42 -7.67
CA GLN A 249 1.00 -17.41 -7.83
C GLN A 249 -0.24 -17.06 -7.01
N ILE A 250 -0.06 -16.71 -5.74
CA ILE A 250 -1.16 -16.29 -4.86
C ILE A 250 -1.83 -15.03 -5.41
N SER A 251 -1.03 -14.03 -5.81
CA SER A 251 -1.52 -12.78 -6.36
C SER A 251 -2.31 -12.96 -7.65
N ASN A 252 -1.89 -13.85 -8.53
CA ASN A 252 -2.61 -14.16 -9.75
C ASN A 252 -3.97 -14.81 -9.45
N THR A 253 -4.03 -15.73 -8.48
CA THR A 253 -5.30 -16.33 -8.04
C THR A 253 -6.26 -15.27 -7.51
N ILE A 254 -5.77 -14.34 -6.69
CA ILE A 254 -6.57 -13.23 -6.18
C ILE A 254 -7.07 -12.36 -7.34
N LEU A 255 -6.18 -11.88 -8.20
CA LEU A 255 -6.52 -11.00 -9.32
C LEU A 255 -7.52 -11.62 -10.31
N ASP A 256 -7.44 -12.92 -10.51
CA ASP A 256 -8.33 -13.64 -11.41
C ASP A 256 -9.73 -13.87 -10.82
N THR A 257 -9.86 -13.84 -9.49
CA THR A 257 -11.10 -14.18 -8.78
C THR A 257 -11.76 -12.97 -8.09
N ILE A 258 -11.14 -11.80 -8.10
CA ILE A 258 -11.70 -10.56 -7.53
C ILE A 258 -13.06 -10.22 -8.18
N HIS A 259 -14.08 -10.02 -7.33
CA HIS A 259 -15.42 -9.55 -7.73
C HIS A 259 -16.15 -8.87 -6.56
#